data_66b16f2efb77f0c204bde8820d047241
#
_entry.id   66b16f2efb77f0c204bde8820d047241
#
_cell.length_a   1.000
_cell.length_b   1.000
_cell.length_c   1.000
_cell.angle_alpha   90.00
_cell.angle_beta   90.00
_cell.angle_gamma   90.00
#
_symmetry.space_group_name_H-M   'P 1'
#
loop_
_entity.id
_entity.type
_entity.pdbx_description
1 polymer ?
#
loop_
_entity_poly.entity_id
_entity_poly.type
_entity_poly.pdbx_seq_one_letter_code
_entity_poly.pdbx_strand_id
1 'polypeptide(L)'
;MQSTKTKTKHFSFLLLITLGVMTAFGPLTIDMYVPSLPKVQGDFGSTTSEIQLTLSFTMIGLALGQFIFGPLSDAFGRKRIAVSILIIFILVSGLSMFVDQLPLFLTLRFIQGLTGGGVIVIAKASAGDKFSGNALAKFLASLMVVNGIITILAPLAGGLALSVATW
;
A
#
# COMPACT_ATOMS: atom_id res chain seq x y z
N MET A 1 -28.73 36.47 -0.39
CA MET A 1 -27.98 35.60 -1.30
C MET A 1 -26.49 35.86 -1.11
N GLN A 2 -25.84 35.14 -0.20
CA GLN A 2 -24.39 35.22 -0.02
C GLN A 2 -23.72 34.21 -0.97
N SER A 3 -23.06 34.73 -1.98
CA SER A 3 -22.20 33.96 -2.88
C SER A 3 -20.99 33.46 -2.09
N THR A 4 -21.01 32.23 -1.66
CA THR A 4 -19.86 31.52 -1.11
C THR A 4 -18.85 31.30 -2.26
N LYS A 5 -17.89 32.19 -2.39
CA LYS A 5 -16.70 31.99 -3.23
C LYS A 5 -15.98 30.74 -2.72
N THR A 6 -16.23 29.63 -3.37
CA THR A 6 -15.43 28.39 -3.23
C THR A 6 -14.02 28.73 -3.70
N LYS A 7 -13.10 28.96 -2.74
CA LYS A 7 -11.67 29.00 -3.03
C LYS A 7 -11.30 27.64 -3.59
N THR A 8 -11.14 27.55 -4.90
CA THR A 8 -10.47 26.42 -5.55
C THR A 8 -9.03 26.38 -5.03
N LYS A 9 -8.79 25.56 -4.00
CA LYS A 9 -7.43 25.30 -3.55
C LYS A 9 -6.74 24.59 -4.71
N HIS A 10 -5.76 25.24 -5.34
CA HIS A 10 -4.87 24.61 -6.29
C HIS A 10 -4.28 23.35 -5.66
N PHE A 11 -4.37 22.22 -6.37
CA PHE A 11 -3.72 20.99 -5.96
C PHE A 11 -2.23 21.25 -5.85
N SER A 12 -1.67 21.11 -4.65
CA SER A 12 -0.21 21.09 -4.53
C SER A 12 0.28 19.80 -5.20
N PHE A 13 1.11 19.94 -6.22
CA PHE A 13 1.72 18.79 -6.92
C PHE A 13 2.43 17.84 -5.95
N LEU A 14 3.09 18.40 -4.94
CA LEU A 14 3.72 17.64 -3.87
C LEU A 14 2.71 16.78 -3.09
N LEU A 15 1.53 17.33 -2.79
CA LEU A 15 0.47 16.58 -2.10
C LEU A 15 -0.04 15.41 -2.96
N LEU A 16 -0.22 15.64 -4.26
CA LEU A 16 -0.66 14.58 -5.18
C LEU A 16 0.38 13.46 -5.25
N ILE A 17 1.66 13.78 -5.36
CA ILE A 17 2.74 12.78 -5.35
C ILE A 17 2.76 12.03 -4.02
N THR A 18 2.76 12.74 -2.89
CA THR A 18 2.85 12.10 -1.57
C THR A 18 1.68 11.14 -1.34
N LEU A 19 0.44 11.59 -1.53
CA LEU A 19 -0.73 10.75 -1.34
C LEU A 19 -0.87 9.69 -2.46
N GLY A 20 -0.39 9.98 -3.67
CA GLY A 20 -0.31 9.01 -4.76
C GLY A 20 0.61 7.84 -4.44
N VAL A 21 1.83 8.13 -3.96
CA VAL A 21 2.77 7.09 -3.49
C VAL A 21 2.16 6.29 -2.34
N MET A 22 1.53 6.95 -1.37
CA MET A 22 0.88 6.26 -0.24
C MET A 22 -0.25 5.34 -0.70
N THR A 23 -1.07 5.75 -1.67
CA THR A 23 -2.14 4.89 -2.21
C THR A 23 -1.62 3.75 -3.08
N ALA A 24 -0.40 3.86 -3.60
CA ALA A 24 0.24 2.84 -4.41
C ALA A 24 0.80 1.66 -3.59
N PHE A 25 0.86 1.76 -2.25
CA PHE A 25 1.37 0.67 -1.41
C PHE A 25 0.64 -0.66 -1.62
N GLY A 26 -0.67 -0.65 -1.89
CA GLY A 26 -1.43 -1.87 -2.19
C GLY A 26 -0.94 -2.59 -3.46
N PRO A 27 -1.02 -1.95 -4.63
CA PRO A 27 -0.48 -2.50 -5.86
C PRO A 27 1.00 -2.90 -5.75
N LEU A 28 1.84 -2.04 -5.19
CA LEU A 28 3.26 -2.33 -5.04
C LEU A 28 3.52 -3.58 -4.20
N THR A 29 2.83 -3.72 -3.07
CA THR A 29 3.04 -4.86 -2.15
C THR A 29 2.63 -6.20 -2.78
N ILE A 30 1.63 -6.21 -3.66
CA ILE A 30 1.09 -7.41 -4.29
C ILE A 30 1.71 -7.61 -5.68
N ASP A 31 1.61 -6.61 -6.55
CA ASP A 31 1.90 -6.77 -7.97
C ASP A 31 3.40 -6.90 -8.26
N MET A 32 4.28 -6.24 -7.47
CA MET A 32 5.73 -6.44 -7.57
C MET A 32 6.18 -7.83 -7.09
N TYR A 33 5.39 -8.45 -6.20
CA TYR A 33 5.72 -9.76 -5.66
C TYR A 33 5.28 -10.91 -6.59
N VAL A 34 4.20 -10.75 -7.36
CA VAL A 34 3.65 -11.80 -8.23
C VAL A 34 4.70 -12.46 -9.15
N PRO A 35 5.59 -11.72 -9.83
CA PRO A 35 6.63 -12.33 -10.67
C PRO A 35 7.63 -13.20 -9.87
N SER A 36 7.82 -12.95 -8.58
CA SER A 36 8.74 -13.71 -7.72
C SER A 36 8.17 -15.01 -7.17
N LEU A 37 6.85 -15.22 -7.26
CA LEU A 37 6.18 -16.40 -6.70
C LEU A 37 6.83 -17.75 -7.06
N PRO A 38 7.21 -18.03 -8.33
CA PRO A 38 7.81 -19.32 -8.69
C PRO A 38 9.17 -19.53 -8.01
N LYS A 39 9.96 -18.45 -7.86
CA LYS A 39 11.27 -18.51 -7.21
C LYS A 39 11.13 -18.73 -5.71
N VAL A 40 10.27 -17.94 -5.07
CA VAL A 40 9.94 -18.08 -3.64
C VAL A 40 9.40 -19.46 -3.32
N GLN A 41 8.55 -20.02 -4.20
CA GLN A 41 8.05 -21.39 -4.06
C GLN A 41 9.20 -22.41 -4.05
N GLY A 42 10.17 -22.25 -4.95
CA GLY A 42 11.34 -23.12 -5.01
C GLY A 42 12.22 -23.03 -3.76
N ASP A 43 12.46 -21.82 -3.28
CA ASP A 43 13.34 -21.56 -2.12
C ASP A 43 12.73 -22.11 -0.81
N PHE A 44 11.41 -22.03 -0.65
CA PHE A 44 10.70 -22.64 0.49
C PHE A 44 10.38 -24.12 0.32
N GLY A 45 10.64 -24.72 -0.85
CA GLY A 45 10.25 -26.10 -1.15
C GLY A 45 8.74 -26.36 -1.00
N SER A 46 7.92 -25.33 -1.22
CA SER A 46 6.49 -25.34 -0.96
C SER A 46 5.67 -25.71 -2.20
N THR A 47 4.41 -26.07 -1.99
CA THR A 47 3.46 -26.29 -3.08
C THR A 47 2.94 -24.96 -3.63
N THR A 48 2.42 -24.97 -4.86
CA THR A 48 1.78 -23.80 -5.47
C THR A 48 0.63 -23.24 -4.62
N SER A 49 -0.14 -24.12 -3.99
CA SER A 49 -1.23 -23.72 -3.11
C SER A 49 -0.72 -23.00 -1.85
N GLU A 50 0.33 -23.50 -1.24
CA GLU A 50 0.92 -22.88 -0.04
C GLU A 50 1.52 -21.52 -0.33
N ILE A 51 2.25 -21.36 -1.45
CA ILE A 51 2.83 -20.06 -1.77
C ILE A 51 1.76 -19.02 -2.15
N GLN A 52 0.63 -19.43 -2.74
CA GLN A 52 -0.50 -18.54 -3.01
C GLN A 52 -1.16 -18.01 -1.73
N LEU A 53 -1.05 -18.73 -0.60
CA LEU A 53 -1.50 -18.21 0.69
C LEU A 53 -0.81 -16.91 1.07
N THR A 54 0.42 -16.65 0.61
CA THR A 54 1.12 -15.39 0.86
C THR A 54 0.36 -14.18 0.31
N LEU A 55 -0.25 -14.32 -0.88
CA LEU A 55 -1.12 -13.29 -1.44
C LEU A 55 -2.41 -13.14 -0.63
N SER A 56 -3.04 -14.27 -0.27
CA SER A 56 -4.27 -14.26 0.52
C SER A 56 -4.07 -13.58 1.88
N PHE A 57 -3.01 -13.93 2.60
CA PHE A 57 -2.66 -13.30 3.88
C PHE A 57 -2.37 -11.81 3.73
N THR A 58 -1.67 -11.41 2.66
CA THR A 58 -1.42 -9.99 2.36
C THR A 58 -2.73 -9.25 2.09
N MET A 59 -3.65 -9.82 1.31
CA MET A 59 -4.95 -9.21 1.01
C MET A 59 -5.84 -9.09 2.25
N ILE A 60 -5.89 -10.13 3.10
CA ILE A 60 -6.62 -10.08 4.37
C ILE A 60 -6.03 -8.99 5.27
N GLY A 61 -4.70 -8.94 5.38
CA GLY A 61 -4.01 -7.88 6.12
C GLY A 61 -4.38 -6.50 5.59
N LEU A 62 -4.36 -6.31 4.26
CA LEU A 62 -4.67 -5.04 3.61
C LEU A 62 -6.11 -4.58 3.88
N ALA A 63 -7.07 -5.49 3.86
CA ALA A 63 -8.46 -5.19 4.20
C ALA A 63 -8.61 -4.79 5.67
N LEU A 64 -8.05 -5.57 6.60
CA LEU A 64 -8.09 -5.29 8.03
C LEU A 64 -7.34 -4.00 8.37
N GLY A 65 -6.22 -3.72 7.71
CA GLY A 65 -5.45 -2.50 7.89
C GLY A 65 -6.25 -1.25 7.57
N GLN A 66 -7.02 -1.26 6.48
CA GLN A 66 -7.91 -0.14 6.14
C GLN A 66 -8.99 0.07 7.21
N PHE A 67 -9.56 -1.02 7.73
CA PHE A 67 -10.60 -0.96 8.74
C PHE A 67 -10.08 -0.46 10.10
N ILE A 68 -8.90 -0.90 10.52
CA ILE A 68 -8.31 -0.57 11.82
C ILE A 68 -7.67 0.82 11.82
N PHE A 69 -6.81 1.11 10.84
CA PHE A 69 -6.01 2.34 10.86
C PHE A 69 -6.79 3.58 10.38
N GLY A 70 -7.95 3.42 9.74
CA GLY A 70 -8.84 4.53 9.46
C GLY A 70 -9.21 5.27 10.75
N PRO A 71 -10.04 4.67 11.61
CA PRO A 71 -10.46 5.28 12.89
C PRO A 71 -9.28 5.61 13.82
N LEU A 72 -8.24 4.77 13.84
CA LEU A 72 -7.06 5.01 14.67
C LEU A 72 -6.34 6.29 14.28
N SER A 73 -6.21 6.56 12.97
CA SER A 73 -5.60 7.78 12.47
C SER A 73 -6.45 9.03 12.71
N ASP A 74 -7.78 8.88 12.80
CA ASP A 74 -8.67 9.96 13.21
C ASP A 74 -8.48 10.35 14.68
N ALA A 75 -8.30 9.34 15.56
CA ALA A 75 -8.15 9.56 16.99
C ALA A 75 -6.75 10.07 17.39
N PHE A 76 -5.69 9.52 16.81
CA PHE A 76 -4.30 9.79 17.22
C PHE A 76 -3.54 10.72 16.26
N GLY A 77 -4.16 11.10 15.17
CA GLY A 77 -3.61 12.00 14.16
C GLY A 77 -2.97 11.26 12.97
N ARG A 78 -3.36 11.70 11.75
CA ARG A 78 -2.96 11.10 10.47
C ARG A 78 -1.45 10.86 10.34
N LYS A 79 -0.66 11.91 10.62
CA LYS A 79 0.80 11.86 10.44
C LYS A 79 1.47 10.86 11.37
N ARG A 80 1.07 10.83 12.64
CA ARG A 80 1.69 9.95 13.64
C ARG A 80 1.47 8.49 13.26
N ILE A 81 0.22 8.12 13.00
CA ILE A 81 -0.12 6.74 12.64
C ILE A 81 0.54 6.36 11.30
N ALA A 82 0.49 7.22 10.28
CA ALA A 82 1.14 6.94 9.00
C ALA A 82 2.64 6.66 9.14
N VAL A 83 3.37 7.47 9.91
CA VAL A 83 4.81 7.26 10.14
C VAL A 83 5.06 5.97 10.91
N SER A 84 4.28 5.69 11.96
CA SER A 84 4.44 4.46 12.75
C SER A 84 4.24 3.20 11.90
N ILE A 85 3.17 3.15 11.09
CA ILE A 85 2.90 1.97 10.25
C ILE A 85 3.89 1.84 9.09
N LEU A 86 4.42 2.95 8.55
CA LEU A 86 5.49 2.90 7.55
C LEU A 86 6.79 2.33 8.12
N ILE A 87 7.14 2.70 9.36
CA ILE A 87 8.30 2.12 10.04
C ILE A 87 8.11 0.60 10.22
N ILE A 88 6.93 0.18 10.68
CA ILE A 88 6.62 -1.25 10.81
C ILE A 88 6.70 -1.96 9.46
N PHE A 89 6.16 -1.36 8.39
CA PHE A 89 6.23 -1.91 7.05
C PHE A 89 7.68 -2.14 6.59
N ILE A 90 8.56 -1.16 6.80
CA ILE A 90 9.99 -1.25 6.43
C ILE A 90 10.68 -2.35 7.24
N LEU A 91 10.45 -2.41 8.55
CA LEU A 91 11.05 -3.42 9.41
C LEU A 91 10.60 -4.83 9.02
N VAL A 92 9.31 -5.03 8.80
CA VAL A 92 8.74 -6.32 8.41
C VAL A 92 9.22 -6.73 7.01
N SER A 93 9.33 -5.77 6.09
CA SER A 93 9.88 -6.03 4.75
C SER A 93 11.36 -6.44 4.80
N GLY A 94 12.15 -5.79 5.66
CA GLY A 94 13.53 -6.18 5.89
C GLY A 94 13.66 -7.56 6.55
N LEU A 95 12.81 -7.86 7.54
CA LEU A 95 12.81 -9.16 8.20
C LEU A 95 12.42 -10.31 7.24
N SER A 96 11.52 -10.06 6.30
CA SER A 96 11.08 -11.08 5.35
C SER A 96 12.21 -11.60 4.44
N MET A 97 13.32 -10.85 4.32
CA MET A 97 14.50 -11.27 3.56
C MET A 97 15.32 -12.37 4.24
N PHE A 98 15.13 -12.56 5.55
CA PHE A 98 15.94 -13.50 6.37
C PHE A 98 15.14 -14.69 6.87
N VAL A 99 13.93 -14.90 6.36
CA VAL A 99 13.03 -15.93 6.85
C VAL A 99 13.04 -17.13 5.93
N ASP A 100 13.37 -18.29 6.50
CA ASP A 100 13.42 -19.59 5.82
C ASP A 100 12.18 -20.48 6.11
N GLN A 101 11.26 -20.01 6.96
CA GLN A 101 10.07 -20.76 7.36
C GLN A 101 8.80 -20.16 6.77
N LEU A 102 8.07 -20.92 5.97
CA LEU A 102 6.85 -20.45 5.31
C LEU A 102 5.78 -19.89 6.28
N PRO A 103 5.49 -20.49 7.46
CA PRO A 103 4.50 -19.94 8.40
C PRO A 103 4.88 -18.55 8.92
N LEU A 104 6.17 -18.32 9.20
CA LEU A 104 6.66 -17.03 9.62
C LEU A 104 6.57 -16.02 8.47
N PHE A 105 6.92 -16.44 7.26
CA PHE A 105 6.79 -15.61 6.07
C PHE A 105 5.33 -15.18 5.80
N LEU A 106 4.36 -16.11 5.93
CA LEU A 106 2.92 -15.79 5.85
C LEU A 106 2.50 -14.72 6.87
N THR A 107 3.00 -14.84 8.11
CA THR A 107 2.73 -13.85 9.16
C THR A 107 3.29 -12.48 8.80
N LEU A 108 4.51 -12.41 8.28
CA LEU A 108 5.11 -11.15 7.83
C LEU A 108 4.33 -10.55 6.65
N ARG A 109 3.89 -11.36 5.69
CA ARG A 109 3.03 -10.93 4.59
C ARG A 109 1.70 -10.33 5.06
N PHE A 110 1.10 -10.95 6.07
CA PHE A 110 -0.11 -10.40 6.70
C PHE A 110 0.15 -9.02 7.32
N ILE A 111 1.27 -8.85 8.06
CA ILE A 111 1.62 -7.56 8.68
C ILE A 111 1.98 -6.51 7.61
N GLN A 112 2.66 -6.90 6.52
CA GLN A 112 2.90 -6.02 5.38
C GLN A 112 1.59 -5.54 4.75
N GLY A 113 0.65 -6.46 4.54
CA GLY A 113 -0.69 -6.11 4.08
C GLY A 113 -1.40 -5.16 5.04
N LEU A 114 -1.40 -5.47 6.34
CA LEU A 114 -2.05 -4.68 7.38
C LEU A 114 -1.54 -3.23 7.39
N THR A 115 -0.23 -3.05 7.38
CA THR A 115 0.40 -1.73 7.35
C THR A 115 0.19 -1.02 6.02
N GLY A 116 0.30 -1.72 4.89
CA GLY A 116 0.02 -1.18 3.56
C GLY A 116 -1.42 -0.68 3.42
N GLY A 117 -2.40 -1.45 3.91
CA GLY A 117 -3.81 -1.05 3.95
C GLY A 117 -4.04 0.21 4.79
N GLY A 118 -3.34 0.31 5.93
CA GLY A 118 -3.37 1.50 6.78
C GLY A 118 -2.85 2.75 6.07
N VAL A 119 -1.75 2.64 5.34
CA VAL A 119 -1.20 3.76 4.56
C VAL A 119 -2.21 4.25 3.51
N ILE A 120 -2.87 3.33 2.80
CA ILE A 120 -3.86 3.66 1.77
C ILE A 120 -5.04 4.42 2.34
N VAL A 121 -5.64 3.93 3.44
CA VAL A 121 -6.81 4.58 4.03
C VAL A 121 -6.46 5.96 4.61
N ILE A 122 -5.30 6.11 5.24
CA ILE A 122 -4.84 7.40 5.75
C ILE A 122 -4.61 8.40 4.61
N ALA A 123 -4.08 7.97 3.47
CA ALA A 123 -3.91 8.81 2.29
C ALA A 123 -5.25 9.34 1.77
N LYS A 124 -6.24 8.45 1.60
CA LYS A 124 -7.60 8.84 1.16
C LYS A 124 -8.29 9.76 2.17
N ALA A 125 -8.18 9.45 3.46
CA ALA A 125 -8.74 10.26 4.52
C ALA A 125 -8.09 11.65 4.60
N SER A 126 -6.76 11.73 4.43
CA SER A 126 -6.03 13.01 4.37
C SER A 126 -6.45 13.88 3.17
N ALA A 127 -6.86 13.25 2.06
CA ALA A 127 -7.45 13.98 0.94
C ALA A 127 -8.84 14.54 1.31
N GLY A 128 -9.67 13.75 2.00
CA GLY A 128 -10.98 14.19 2.50
C GLY A 128 -10.91 15.34 3.52
N ASP A 129 -9.85 15.37 4.34
CA ASP A 129 -9.63 16.49 5.29
C ASP A 129 -9.29 17.81 4.61
N LYS A 130 -8.75 17.76 3.38
CA LYS A 130 -8.30 18.96 2.64
C LYS A 130 -9.28 19.41 1.55
N PHE A 131 -10.01 18.49 0.97
CA PHE A 131 -10.89 18.74 -0.15
C PHE A 131 -12.30 18.24 0.16
N SER A 132 -13.31 18.86 -0.47
CA SER A 132 -14.72 18.48 -0.35
C SER A 132 -15.44 18.60 -1.70
N GLY A 133 -16.58 17.91 -1.82
CA GLY A 133 -17.42 17.96 -3.02
C GLY A 133 -16.65 17.61 -4.30
N ASN A 134 -16.87 18.38 -5.36
CA ASN A 134 -16.24 18.13 -6.67
C ASN A 134 -14.70 18.21 -6.66
N ALA A 135 -14.10 18.99 -5.75
CA ALA A 135 -12.65 19.08 -5.63
C ALA A 135 -12.05 17.77 -5.08
N LEU A 136 -12.71 17.17 -4.09
CA LEU A 136 -12.33 15.85 -3.56
C LEU A 136 -12.48 14.75 -4.62
N ALA A 137 -13.60 14.76 -5.34
CA ALA A 137 -13.83 13.75 -6.40
C ALA A 137 -12.75 13.81 -7.50
N LYS A 138 -12.39 15.02 -7.97
CA LYS A 138 -11.31 15.22 -8.94
C LYS A 138 -9.95 14.78 -8.39
N PHE A 139 -9.65 15.07 -7.12
CA PHE A 139 -8.40 14.67 -6.50
C PHE A 139 -8.29 13.14 -6.38
N LEU A 140 -9.35 12.48 -5.90
CA LEU A 140 -9.39 11.02 -5.81
C LEU A 140 -9.30 10.36 -7.19
N ALA A 141 -9.93 10.93 -8.21
CA ALA A 141 -9.78 10.45 -9.58
C ALA A 141 -8.33 10.56 -10.07
N SER A 142 -7.63 11.64 -9.74
CA SER A 142 -6.20 11.79 -10.06
C SER A 142 -5.34 10.74 -9.34
N LEU A 143 -5.66 10.40 -8.09
CA LEU A 143 -4.98 9.31 -7.36
C LEU A 143 -5.24 7.94 -8.03
N MET A 144 -6.44 7.71 -8.53
CA MET A 144 -6.75 6.46 -9.27
C MET A 144 -5.95 6.34 -10.56
N VAL A 145 -5.73 7.44 -11.29
CA VAL A 145 -4.85 7.45 -12.47
C VAL A 145 -3.41 7.08 -12.09
N VAL A 146 -2.88 7.70 -11.04
CA VAL A 146 -1.54 7.37 -10.53
C VAL A 146 -1.44 5.90 -10.13
N ASN A 147 -2.43 5.37 -9.40
CA ASN A 147 -2.48 3.96 -9.03
C ASN A 147 -2.54 3.04 -10.26
N GLY A 148 -3.35 3.36 -11.26
CA GLY A 148 -3.44 2.58 -12.50
C GLY A 148 -2.09 2.47 -13.21
N ILE A 149 -1.35 3.57 -13.32
CA ILE A 149 0.01 3.58 -13.90
C ILE A 149 0.95 2.69 -13.08
N ILE A 150 0.92 2.81 -11.75
CA ILE A 150 1.78 2.05 -10.84
C ILE A 150 1.45 0.55 -10.92
N THR A 151 0.18 0.17 -10.98
CA THR A 151 -0.26 -1.23 -11.12
C THR A 151 0.27 -1.87 -12.41
N ILE A 152 0.35 -1.12 -13.50
CA ILE A 152 0.93 -1.61 -14.77
C ILE A 152 2.45 -1.75 -14.66
N LEU A 153 3.11 -0.82 -14.00
CA LEU A 153 4.57 -0.79 -13.88
C LEU A 153 5.11 -1.72 -12.77
N ALA A 154 4.32 -2.01 -11.74
CA ALA A 154 4.74 -2.80 -10.59
C ALA A 154 5.23 -4.22 -10.96
N PRO A 155 4.53 -5.02 -11.78
CA PRO A 155 5.04 -6.34 -12.19
C PRO A 155 6.32 -6.25 -13.03
N LEU A 156 6.44 -5.21 -13.88
CA LEU A 156 7.65 -4.97 -14.68
C LEU A 156 8.85 -4.66 -13.78
N ALA A 157 8.64 -3.78 -12.78
CA ALA A 157 9.67 -3.46 -11.80
C ALA A 157 10.06 -4.68 -10.96
N GLY A 158 9.08 -5.51 -10.54
CA GLY A 158 9.31 -6.76 -9.84
C GLY A 158 10.12 -7.77 -10.68
N GLY A 159 9.76 -7.95 -11.94
CA GLY A 159 10.49 -8.81 -12.87
C GLY A 159 11.93 -8.35 -13.13
N LEU A 160 12.13 -7.04 -13.29
CA LEU A 160 13.48 -6.46 -13.44
C LEU A 160 14.31 -6.62 -12.14
N ALA A 161 13.72 -6.42 -10.99
CA ALA A 161 14.41 -6.64 -9.72
C ALA A 161 14.93 -8.09 -9.60
N LEU A 162 14.11 -9.07 -10.01
CA LEU A 162 14.50 -10.49 -10.01
C LEU A 162 15.65 -10.84 -10.98
N SER A 163 15.88 -10.03 -12.02
CA SER A 163 16.98 -10.26 -12.96
C SER A 163 18.34 -9.82 -12.41
N VAL A 164 18.35 -8.94 -11.40
CA VAL A 164 19.56 -8.33 -10.82
C VAL A 164 19.81 -8.77 -9.37
N ALA A 165 18.78 -9.22 -8.67
CA ALA A 165 18.84 -9.60 -7.27
C ALA A 165 18.02 -10.88 -6.99
N THR A 166 18.32 -11.53 -5.88
CA THR A 166 17.38 -12.50 -5.28
C THR A 166 16.19 -11.76 -4.71
N TRP A 167 15.01 -12.42 -4.73
CA TRP A 167 13.76 -11.84 -4.14
C TRP A 167 13.96 -11.46 -2.68
#